data_63735c9ada7c7bd4ae06b77033faa06e
#
_entry.id   63735c9ada7c7bd4ae06b77033faa06e
#
_cell.length_a   1.000
_cell.length_b   1.000
_cell.length_c   1.000
_cell.angle_alpha   90.00
_cell.angle_beta   90.00
_cell.angle_gamma   90.00
#
_symmetry.space_group_name_H-M   'P 1'
#
loop_
_entity.id
_entity.type
_entity.pdbx_description
1 polymer ?
#
loop_
_entity_poly.entity_id
_entity_poly.type
_entity_poly.pdbx_seq_one_letter_code
_entity_poly.pdbx_strand_id
1 'polypeptide(L)'
;VNGLEPVSLLPEDMTVQDQEVDSFLKYYSKDQKRPEKRKLHAFQIRRKKKDGNHLHVHESVVSVQAVLKRSRELGVSMTVFLTALFMMAINEEMSKMQKKKPVVLMVPVNLRKFFPSLSMLNFFNWIEPGYNFTTQDQSFEAILKYTKEFFETELTKEKMSAHISELLALELHPILRLAPLELKNLCIQAGAKYSEKNTTAIFSNMSAVKMHASYVPYIERFGVY
;
A
#
# COMPACT_ATOMS: atom_id res chain seq x y z
N VAL A 1 -7.03 -30.49 19.55
CA VAL A 1 -7.32 -29.03 19.72
C VAL A 1 -7.77 -28.76 21.16
N ASN A 2 -7.59 -29.73 22.06
CA ASN A 2 -8.08 -29.60 23.44
C ASN A 2 -6.97 -29.07 24.34
N GLY A 3 -7.14 -27.87 24.86
CA GLY A 3 -6.30 -27.31 25.90
C GLY A 3 -5.66 -25.95 25.67
N LEU A 4 -5.92 -25.30 24.52
CA LEU A 4 -5.52 -23.92 24.34
C LEU A 4 -6.71 -23.02 24.75
N GLU A 5 -6.56 -22.28 25.83
CA GLU A 5 -7.51 -21.23 26.15
C GLU A 5 -7.50 -20.17 25.06
N PRO A 6 -8.66 -19.61 24.70
CA PRO A 6 -8.71 -18.52 23.73
C PRO A 6 -7.97 -17.33 24.32
N VAL A 7 -6.82 -17.01 23.73
CA VAL A 7 -6.04 -15.83 24.11
C VAL A 7 -6.57 -14.64 23.35
N SER A 8 -7.11 -13.66 24.06
CA SER A 8 -7.46 -12.38 23.46
C SER A 8 -6.17 -11.65 23.07
N LEU A 9 -6.02 -11.37 21.77
CA LEU A 9 -4.96 -10.50 21.26
C LEU A 9 -5.33 -9.00 21.34
N LEU A 10 -6.52 -8.73 21.86
CA LEU A 10 -7.08 -7.39 22.02
C LEU A 10 -6.83 -6.90 23.45
N PRO A 11 -6.68 -5.59 23.68
CA PRO A 11 -6.66 -5.03 25.02
C PRO A 11 -7.90 -5.47 25.83
N GLU A 12 -7.71 -5.83 27.10
CA GLU A 12 -8.79 -6.33 27.96
C GLU A 12 -9.91 -5.31 28.19
N ASP A 13 -9.59 -4.02 28.06
CA ASP A 13 -10.49 -2.88 28.19
C ASP A 13 -11.20 -2.47 26.87
N MET A 14 -10.95 -3.20 25.78
CA MET A 14 -11.53 -2.90 24.49
C MET A 14 -13.00 -3.27 24.42
N THR A 15 -13.86 -2.31 24.11
CA THR A 15 -15.28 -2.53 23.90
C THR A 15 -15.61 -2.98 22.48
N VAL A 16 -16.78 -3.60 22.27
CA VAL A 16 -17.28 -3.93 20.92
C VAL A 16 -17.43 -2.66 20.07
N GLN A 17 -17.85 -1.56 20.67
CA GLN A 17 -17.96 -0.27 20.00
C GLN A 17 -16.62 0.25 19.49
N ASP A 18 -15.52 0.06 20.25
CA ASP A 18 -14.18 0.45 19.80
C ASP A 18 -13.73 -0.34 18.57
N GLN A 19 -14.17 -1.59 18.43
CA GLN A 19 -13.83 -2.46 17.30
C GLN A 19 -14.55 -2.04 16.02
N GLU A 20 -15.77 -1.52 16.13
CA GLU A 20 -16.65 -1.17 15.01
C GLU A 20 -16.55 0.31 14.59
N VAL A 21 -15.81 1.14 15.33
CA VAL A 21 -15.64 2.56 15.00
C VAL A 21 -14.96 2.73 13.65
N ASP A 22 -15.59 3.51 12.77
CA ASP A 22 -14.94 3.97 11.54
C ASP A 22 -13.89 5.04 11.84
N SER A 23 -12.62 4.61 11.81
CA SER A 23 -11.49 5.48 12.09
C SER A 23 -11.28 6.56 11.03
N PHE A 24 -11.74 6.37 9.80
CA PHE A 24 -11.69 7.41 8.78
C PHE A 24 -12.58 8.59 9.16
N LEU A 25 -13.81 8.33 9.61
CA LEU A 25 -14.73 9.38 10.05
C LEU A 25 -14.19 10.13 11.28
N LYS A 26 -13.54 9.42 12.22
CA LYS A 26 -12.95 10.01 13.42
C LYS A 26 -11.88 11.04 13.10
N TYR A 27 -11.07 10.82 12.06
CA TYR A 27 -9.93 11.67 11.68
C TYR A 27 -10.20 12.56 10.47
N TYR A 28 -11.44 12.62 10.00
CA TYR A 28 -11.85 13.50 8.92
C TYR A 28 -11.83 14.98 9.33
N SER A 29 -11.29 15.83 8.47
CA SER A 29 -11.36 17.30 8.62
C SER A 29 -11.74 17.94 7.29
N LYS A 30 -12.72 18.85 7.31
CA LYS A 30 -13.17 19.61 6.12
C LYS A 30 -12.12 20.64 5.66
N ASP A 31 -11.28 21.12 6.58
CA ASP A 31 -10.37 22.24 6.33
C ASP A 31 -9.01 21.80 5.75
N GLN A 32 -8.83 20.51 5.52
CA GLN A 32 -7.60 19.97 4.94
C GLN A 32 -7.48 20.33 3.47
N LYS A 33 -6.32 20.89 3.08
CA LYS A 33 -5.98 21.10 1.67
C LYS A 33 -5.89 19.75 0.96
N ARG A 34 -6.57 19.63 -0.17
CA ARG A 34 -6.48 18.41 -1.00
C ARG A 34 -5.04 18.23 -1.48
N PRO A 35 -4.49 17.01 -1.43
CA PRO A 35 -3.18 16.74 -1.97
C PRO A 35 -3.17 17.00 -3.48
N GLU A 36 -2.04 17.48 -4.00
CA GLU A 36 -1.86 17.62 -5.44
C GLU A 36 -1.86 16.24 -6.11
N LYS A 37 -2.81 16.04 -7.03
CA LYS A 37 -2.87 14.79 -7.81
C LYS A 37 -1.79 14.80 -8.89
N ARG A 38 -0.80 13.97 -8.74
CA ARG A 38 0.15 13.69 -9.82
C ARG A 38 -0.53 12.79 -10.87
N LYS A 39 -0.76 13.32 -12.07
CA LYS A 39 -1.22 12.52 -13.22
C LYS A 39 -0.02 11.80 -13.82
N LEU A 40 0.29 10.63 -13.30
CA LEU A 40 1.34 9.78 -13.85
C LEU A 40 0.69 8.72 -14.73
N HIS A 41 0.90 8.82 -16.06
CA HIS A 41 0.56 7.70 -16.95
C HIS A 41 1.62 6.60 -16.78
N ALA A 42 1.42 5.74 -15.80
CA ALA A 42 2.37 4.70 -15.45
C ALA A 42 2.56 3.66 -16.55
N PHE A 43 3.71 3.04 -16.56
CA PHE A 43 3.93 1.83 -17.33
C PHE A 43 2.96 0.74 -16.89
N GLN A 44 2.37 0.03 -17.84
CA GLN A 44 1.44 -1.06 -17.57
C GLN A 44 2.08 -2.39 -17.93
N ILE A 45 2.20 -3.29 -16.96
CA ILE A 45 2.65 -4.66 -17.18
C ILE A 45 1.54 -5.39 -17.95
N ARG A 46 1.78 -5.64 -19.26
CA ARG A 46 0.82 -6.33 -20.11
C ARG A 46 1.38 -7.69 -20.50
N ARG A 47 0.63 -8.74 -20.21
CA ARG A 47 0.90 -10.09 -20.71
C ARG A 47 0.11 -10.32 -21.99
N LYS A 48 0.66 -11.08 -22.95
CA LYS A 48 -0.11 -11.61 -24.06
C LYS A 48 -1.12 -12.63 -23.49
N LYS A 49 -2.41 -12.43 -23.80
CA LYS A 49 -3.46 -13.42 -23.44
C LYS A 49 -3.22 -14.71 -24.24
N LYS A 50 -2.39 -15.61 -23.74
CA LYS A 50 -2.19 -16.91 -24.38
C LYS A 50 -3.00 -18.02 -23.73
N ASP A 51 -3.24 -17.96 -22.44
CA ASP A 51 -3.93 -19.03 -21.72
C ASP A 51 -4.81 -18.45 -20.64
N GLY A 52 -6.12 -18.49 -20.83
CA GLY A 52 -7.13 -18.28 -19.81
C GLY A 52 -6.89 -17.13 -18.79
N ASN A 53 -7.88 -16.89 -17.97
CA ASN A 53 -7.83 -15.87 -16.90
C ASN A 53 -7.27 -16.49 -15.61
N HIS A 54 -6.10 -17.15 -15.67
CA HIS A 54 -5.50 -17.80 -14.50
C HIS A 54 -4.58 -16.85 -13.75
N LEU A 55 -4.74 -16.81 -12.42
CA LEU A 55 -3.81 -16.17 -11.52
C LEU A 55 -2.51 -17.00 -11.45
N HIS A 56 -1.36 -16.36 -11.67
CA HIS A 56 -0.05 -16.97 -11.50
C HIS A 56 0.57 -16.46 -10.21
N VAL A 57 0.86 -17.37 -9.29
CA VAL A 57 1.53 -17.08 -8.04
C VAL A 57 2.98 -17.54 -8.15
N HIS A 58 3.92 -16.62 -7.83
CA HIS A 58 5.34 -16.92 -7.72
C HIS A 58 5.77 -16.71 -6.28
N GLU A 59 6.21 -17.76 -5.62
CA GLU A 59 6.72 -17.69 -4.26
C GLU A 59 8.25 -17.73 -4.27
N SER A 60 8.85 -16.86 -3.43
CA SER A 60 10.29 -16.87 -3.16
C SER A 60 10.52 -16.69 -1.67
N VAL A 61 11.43 -17.48 -1.12
CA VAL A 61 11.79 -17.42 0.30
C VAL A 61 13.19 -16.81 0.42
N VAL A 62 13.28 -15.73 1.18
CA VAL A 62 14.54 -15.03 1.44
C VAL A 62 14.75 -14.82 2.94
N SER A 63 16.02 -14.74 3.36
CA SER A 63 16.34 -14.45 4.75
C SER A 63 15.97 -13.01 5.10
N VAL A 64 15.02 -12.83 6.02
CA VAL A 64 14.62 -11.51 6.54
C VAL A 64 15.82 -10.80 7.16
N GLN A 65 16.69 -11.54 7.88
CA GLN A 65 17.90 -10.98 8.51
C GLN A 65 18.88 -10.43 7.47
N ALA A 66 19.09 -11.15 6.35
CA ALA A 66 19.96 -10.69 5.28
C ALA A 66 19.42 -9.41 4.61
N VAL A 67 18.12 -9.36 4.34
CA VAL A 67 17.47 -8.17 3.76
C VAL A 67 17.54 -6.98 4.73
N LEU A 68 17.26 -7.19 6.02
CA LEU A 68 17.37 -6.15 7.05
C LEU A 68 18.80 -5.65 7.20
N LYS A 69 19.79 -6.55 7.20
CA LYS A 69 21.19 -6.16 7.27
C LYS A 69 21.54 -5.25 6.09
N ARG A 70 21.21 -5.67 4.87
CA ARG A 70 21.49 -4.89 3.66
C ARG A 70 20.81 -3.54 3.63
N SER A 71 19.53 -3.46 4.01
CA SER A 71 18.81 -2.18 4.06
C SER A 71 19.42 -1.22 5.09
N ARG A 72 19.88 -1.73 6.26
CA ARG A 72 20.54 -0.93 7.29
C ARG A 72 21.92 -0.42 6.84
N GLU A 73 22.70 -1.24 6.15
CA GLU A 73 23.98 -0.82 5.54
C GLU A 73 23.78 0.34 4.56
N LEU A 74 22.67 0.36 3.85
CA LEU A 74 22.30 1.43 2.92
C LEU A 74 21.57 2.60 3.60
N GLY A 75 21.36 2.57 4.91
CA GLY A 75 20.72 3.64 5.68
C GLY A 75 19.24 3.87 5.34
N VAL A 76 18.51 2.80 4.96
CA VAL A 76 17.10 2.85 4.58
C VAL A 76 16.25 1.79 5.29
N SER A 77 14.93 1.96 5.30
CA SER A 77 14.02 0.92 5.78
C SER A 77 13.93 -0.23 4.77
N MET A 78 13.57 -1.43 5.26
CA MET A 78 13.35 -2.59 4.38
C MET A 78 12.30 -2.31 3.29
N THR A 79 11.25 -1.58 3.61
CA THR A 79 10.20 -1.22 2.63
C THR A 79 10.76 -0.32 1.53
N VAL A 80 11.54 0.70 1.87
CA VAL A 80 12.20 1.58 0.89
C VAL A 80 13.17 0.78 0.00
N PHE A 81 13.99 -0.08 0.60
CA PHE A 81 14.94 -0.93 -0.11
C PHE A 81 14.24 -1.84 -1.13
N LEU A 82 13.20 -2.57 -0.69
CA LEU A 82 12.46 -3.49 -1.56
C LEU A 82 11.64 -2.74 -2.62
N THR A 83 11.12 -1.54 -2.31
CA THR A 83 10.44 -0.68 -3.29
C THR A 83 11.39 -0.29 -4.42
N ALA A 84 12.61 0.16 -4.07
CA ALA A 84 13.63 0.54 -5.05
C ALA A 84 14.06 -0.67 -5.92
N LEU A 85 14.29 -1.83 -5.31
CA LEU A 85 14.59 -3.08 -6.02
C LEU A 85 13.49 -3.47 -6.99
N PHE A 86 12.22 -3.38 -6.56
CA PHE A 86 11.10 -3.75 -7.40
C PHE A 86 10.94 -2.80 -8.59
N MET A 87 11.14 -1.49 -8.40
CA MET A 87 11.17 -0.53 -9.50
C MET A 87 12.27 -0.86 -10.51
N MET A 88 13.48 -1.18 -10.02
CA MET A 88 14.62 -1.56 -10.86
C MET A 88 14.34 -2.83 -11.65
N ALA A 89 13.83 -3.88 -10.99
CA ALA A 89 13.46 -5.13 -11.65
C ALA A 89 12.43 -4.93 -12.77
N ILE A 90 11.41 -4.11 -12.53
CA ILE A 90 10.42 -3.75 -13.56
C ILE A 90 11.11 -3.02 -14.72
N ASN A 91 12.02 -2.08 -14.44
CA ASN A 91 12.74 -1.35 -15.48
C ASN A 91 13.61 -2.26 -16.37
N GLU A 92 14.21 -3.30 -15.80
CA GLU A 92 15.03 -4.26 -16.55
C GLU A 92 14.21 -5.00 -17.61
N GLU A 93 12.96 -5.34 -17.28
CA GLU A 93 12.02 -6.01 -18.19
C GLU A 93 11.38 -5.07 -19.23
N MET A 94 11.54 -3.74 -19.08
CA MET A 94 10.94 -2.76 -20.00
C MET A 94 11.75 -2.60 -21.27
N SER A 95 11.06 -2.65 -22.41
CA SER A 95 11.66 -2.24 -23.71
C SER A 95 11.97 -0.74 -23.75
N LYS A 96 12.86 -0.31 -24.65
CA LYS A 96 13.23 1.12 -24.82
C LYS A 96 12.03 2.05 -25.01
N MET A 97 10.98 1.60 -25.70
CA MET A 97 9.75 2.37 -25.91
C MET A 97 8.92 2.50 -24.63
N GLN A 98 8.91 1.45 -23.81
CA GLN A 98 8.15 1.42 -22.56
C GLN A 98 8.80 2.27 -21.47
N LYS A 99 10.13 2.39 -21.46
CA LYS A 99 10.89 3.21 -20.50
C LYS A 99 10.58 4.71 -20.54
N LYS A 100 9.87 5.18 -21.59
CA LYS A 100 9.34 6.55 -21.62
C LYS A 100 8.26 6.82 -20.58
N LYS A 101 7.63 5.78 -20.04
CA LYS A 101 6.63 5.88 -18.98
C LYS A 101 7.26 5.62 -17.62
N PRO A 102 6.85 6.33 -16.57
CA PRO A 102 7.34 6.06 -15.22
C PRO A 102 6.86 4.69 -14.73
N VAL A 103 7.68 4.04 -13.92
CA VAL A 103 7.26 2.93 -13.06
C VAL A 103 6.68 3.54 -11.79
N VAL A 104 5.42 3.25 -11.51
CA VAL A 104 4.71 3.76 -10.32
C VAL A 104 4.26 2.57 -9.48
N LEU A 105 4.68 2.52 -8.23
CA LEU A 105 4.24 1.49 -7.28
C LEU A 105 3.22 2.08 -6.32
N MET A 106 2.12 1.39 -6.10
CA MET A 106 1.21 1.67 -5.00
C MET A 106 1.71 0.95 -3.75
N VAL A 107 2.03 1.68 -2.71
CA VAL A 107 2.53 1.13 -1.44
C VAL A 107 1.54 1.41 -0.33
N PRO A 108 0.80 0.41 0.17
CA PRO A 108 -0.12 0.56 1.29
C PRO A 108 0.58 0.99 2.57
N VAL A 109 -0.07 1.87 3.32
CA VAL A 109 0.43 2.47 4.56
C VAL A 109 -0.58 2.25 5.67
N ASN A 110 -0.17 1.59 6.75
CA ASN A 110 -1.01 1.43 7.93
C ASN A 110 -1.14 2.76 8.68
N LEU A 111 -2.34 3.34 8.65
CA LEU A 111 -2.63 4.63 9.27
C LEU A 111 -2.59 4.61 10.80
N ARG A 112 -2.67 3.44 11.44
CA ARG A 112 -2.54 3.32 12.89
C ARG A 112 -1.19 3.79 13.42
N LYS A 113 -0.19 3.90 12.57
CA LYS A 113 1.11 4.50 12.90
C LYS A 113 1.04 6.02 13.12
N PHE A 114 0.06 6.68 12.52
CA PHE A 114 -0.14 8.14 12.57
C PHE A 114 -1.35 8.53 13.43
N PHE A 115 -2.36 7.69 13.45
CA PHE A 115 -3.66 7.94 14.07
C PHE A 115 -4.05 6.72 14.92
N PRO A 116 -4.01 6.83 16.26
CA PRO A 116 -4.39 5.74 17.15
C PRO A 116 -5.81 5.24 16.86
N SER A 117 -5.96 3.92 16.68
CA SER A 117 -7.23 3.28 16.44
C SER A 117 -7.22 1.85 16.94
N LEU A 118 -8.24 1.49 17.70
CA LEU A 118 -8.53 0.13 18.18
C LEU A 118 -9.51 -0.60 17.23
N SER A 119 -10.02 0.08 16.20
CA SER A 119 -10.97 -0.51 15.26
C SER A 119 -10.41 -1.75 14.57
N MET A 120 -11.25 -2.77 14.41
CA MET A 120 -10.95 -3.98 13.62
C MET A 120 -11.15 -3.74 12.12
N LEU A 121 -11.77 -2.62 11.73
CA LEU A 121 -12.01 -2.26 10.35
C LEU A 121 -10.70 -1.87 9.64
N ASN A 122 -10.71 -1.95 8.32
CA ASN A 122 -9.59 -1.50 7.50
C ASN A 122 -9.29 -0.02 7.75
N PHE A 123 -8.04 0.27 8.12
CA PHE A 123 -7.59 1.64 8.34
C PHE A 123 -6.19 1.81 7.73
N PHE A 124 -6.16 1.93 6.41
CA PHE A 124 -4.94 2.12 5.64
C PHE A 124 -5.15 3.14 4.51
N ASN A 125 -4.08 3.70 4.04
CA ASN A 125 -4.00 4.52 2.84
C ASN A 125 -2.83 4.02 1.99
N TRP A 126 -2.43 4.74 0.96
CA TRP A 126 -1.27 4.39 0.13
C TRP A 126 -0.50 5.64 -0.30
N ILE A 127 0.74 5.40 -0.70
CA ILE A 127 1.58 6.37 -1.39
C ILE A 127 1.97 5.79 -2.75
N GLU A 128 2.29 6.66 -3.71
CA GLU A 128 2.56 6.26 -5.09
C GLU A 128 3.92 6.80 -5.56
N PRO A 129 5.06 6.22 -5.08
CA PRO A 129 6.37 6.57 -5.63
C PRO A 129 6.43 6.22 -7.11
N GLY A 130 6.79 7.18 -7.95
CA GLY A 130 6.88 7.02 -9.39
C GLY A 130 8.23 7.47 -9.93
N TYR A 131 8.96 6.57 -10.60
CA TYR A 131 10.29 6.83 -11.14
C TYR A 131 10.34 6.72 -12.66
N ASN A 132 10.91 7.75 -13.32
CA ASN A 132 11.05 7.78 -14.77
C ASN A 132 12.51 7.53 -15.17
N PHE A 133 12.79 6.34 -15.65
CA PHE A 133 14.12 5.89 -16.03
C PHE A 133 14.70 6.53 -17.29
N THR A 134 13.91 7.31 -18.04
CA THR A 134 14.41 8.06 -19.21
C THR A 134 14.95 9.43 -18.83
N THR A 135 14.38 10.05 -17.79
CA THR A 135 14.71 11.42 -17.38
C THR A 135 15.53 11.49 -16.10
N GLN A 136 15.66 10.36 -15.38
CA GLN A 136 16.39 10.25 -14.12
C GLN A 136 17.52 9.21 -14.25
N ASP A 137 18.48 9.28 -13.34
CA ASP A 137 19.59 8.32 -13.27
C ASP A 137 19.07 6.89 -13.03
N GLN A 138 19.62 5.92 -13.76
CA GLN A 138 19.20 4.50 -13.69
C GLN A 138 20.01 3.69 -12.66
N SER A 139 20.95 4.31 -11.94
CA SER A 139 21.69 3.64 -10.90
C SER A 139 20.79 3.26 -9.72
N PHE A 140 21.10 2.13 -9.08
CA PHE A 140 20.34 1.70 -7.91
C PHE A 140 20.38 2.73 -6.77
N GLU A 141 21.53 3.36 -6.58
CA GLU A 141 21.75 4.39 -5.58
C GLU A 141 20.84 5.60 -5.78
N ALA A 142 20.67 6.05 -7.03
CA ALA A 142 19.76 7.16 -7.35
C ALA A 142 18.30 6.80 -7.12
N ILE A 143 17.87 5.58 -7.52
CA ILE A 143 16.52 5.08 -7.29
C ILE A 143 16.25 4.97 -5.79
N LEU A 144 17.22 4.43 -5.03
CA LEU A 144 17.12 4.25 -3.59
C LEU A 144 17.00 5.60 -2.86
N LYS A 145 17.85 6.57 -3.25
CA LYS A 145 17.81 7.94 -2.70
C LYS A 145 16.46 8.60 -2.96
N TYR A 146 16.00 8.57 -4.21
CA TYR A 146 14.68 9.09 -4.58
C TYR A 146 13.56 8.46 -3.77
N THR A 147 13.57 7.11 -3.67
CA THR A 147 12.54 6.38 -2.94
C THR A 147 12.53 6.76 -1.47
N LYS A 148 13.71 6.89 -0.85
CA LYS A 148 13.85 7.35 0.55
C LYS A 148 13.25 8.74 0.73
N GLU A 149 13.68 9.71 -0.07
CA GLU A 149 13.21 11.09 0.01
C GLU A 149 11.69 11.20 -0.22
N PHE A 150 11.16 10.41 -1.17
CA PHE A 150 9.73 10.34 -1.44
C PHE A 150 8.95 9.82 -0.21
N PHE A 151 9.42 8.73 0.40
CA PHE A 151 8.78 8.18 1.60
C PHE A 151 8.82 9.16 2.77
N GLU A 152 9.96 9.81 3.01
CA GLU A 152 10.10 10.81 4.07
C GLU A 152 9.16 12.00 3.86
N THR A 153 8.97 12.41 2.60
CA THR A 153 8.10 13.53 2.23
C THR A 153 6.61 13.17 2.30
N GLU A 154 6.23 11.95 1.89
CA GLU A 154 4.81 11.55 1.81
C GLU A 154 4.28 10.95 3.13
N LEU A 155 5.13 10.30 3.93
CA LEU A 155 4.72 9.64 5.17
C LEU A 155 4.73 10.62 6.36
N THR A 156 4.04 11.73 6.23
CA THR A 156 3.79 12.68 7.32
C THR A 156 2.33 12.62 7.78
N LYS A 157 2.10 12.99 9.04
CA LYS A 157 0.75 13.00 9.62
C LYS A 157 -0.18 13.93 8.85
N GLU A 158 0.34 15.08 8.43
CA GLU A 158 -0.39 16.12 7.69
C GLU A 158 -0.85 15.60 6.34
N LYS A 159 0.04 14.95 5.57
CA LYS A 159 -0.31 14.37 4.27
C LYS A 159 -1.27 13.20 4.40
N MET A 160 -1.06 12.31 5.38
CA MET A 160 -1.99 11.21 5.64
C MET A 160 -3.37 11.72 6.05
N SER A 161 -3.46 12.80 6.83
CA SER A 161 -4.73 13.46 7.17
C SER A 161 -5.42 14.07 5.94
N ALA A 162 -4.66 14.71 5.05
CA ALA A 162 -5.19 15.26 3.80
C ALA A 162 -5.74 14.15 2.88
N HIS A 163 -5.05 13.02 2.79
CA HIS A 163 -5.53 11.85 2.03
C HIS A 163 -6.81 11.24 2.63
N ILE A 164 -6.90 11.10 3.97
CA ILE A 164 -8.14 10.68 4.65
C ILE A 164 -9.30 11.61 4.26
N SER A 165 -9.06 12.90 4.33
CA SER A 165 -10.08 13.91 4.06
C SER A 165 -10.50 13.93 2.58
N GLU A 166 -9.60 13.65 1.65
CA GLU A 166 -9.93 13.52 0.22
C GLU A 166 -10.82 12.31 -0.05
N LEU A 167 -10.50 11.15 0.53
CA LEU A 167 -11.30 9.93 0.36
C LEU A 167 -12.72 10.12 0.89
N LEU A 168 -12.84 10.64 2.11
CA LEU A 168 -14.14 10.86 2.74
C LEU A 168 -14.94 12.00 2.12
N ALA A 169 -14.28 13.01 1.54
CA ALA A 169 -14.98 14.09 0.86
C ALA A 169 -15.84 13.58 -0.32
N LEU A 170 -15.40 12.51 -0.99
CA LEU A 170 -16.19 11.83 -2.02
C LEU A 170 -17.37 11.08 -1.42
N GLU A 171 -17.14 10.31 -0.36
CA GLU A 171 -18.17 9.50 0.30
C GLU A 171 -19.25 10.37 0.98
N LEU A 172 -18.82 11.45 1.63
CA LEU A 172 -19.70 12.38 2.33
C LEU A 172 -20.37 13.39 1.40
N HIS A 173 -20.08 13.39 0.09
CA HIS A 173 -20.67 14.32 -0.84
C HIS A 173 -22.20 14.12 -0.95
N PRO A 174 -23.03 15.15 -0.69
CA PRO A 174 -24.48 14.98 -0.59
C PRO A 174 -25.12 14.34 -1.84
N ILE A 175 -24.69 14.77 -3.03
CA ILE A 175 -25.19 14.22 -4.32
C ILE A 175 -24.83 12.73 -4.45
N LEU A 176 -23.62 12.33 -4.07
CA LEU A 176 -23.20 10.93 -4.15
C LEU A 176 -23.93 10.06 -3.12
N ARG A 177 -24.27 10.61 -1.95
CA ARG A 177 -25.05 9.88 -0.92
C ARG A 177 -26.46 9.58 -1.38
N LEU A 178 -27.10 10.50 -2.12
CA LEU A 178 -28.46 10.33 -2.65
C LEU A 178 -28.51 9.56 -3.98
N ALA A 179 -27.38 9.38 -4.66
CA ALA A 179 -27.34 8.69 -5.94
C ALA A 179 -27.72 7.20 -5.80
N PRO A 180 -28.49 6.61 -6.77
CA PRO A 180 -28.76 5.19 -6.83
C PRO A 180 -27.47 4.36 -6.86
N LEU A 181 -27.54 3.10 -6.38
CA LEU A 181 -26.40 2.21 -6.25
C LEU A 181 -25.74 1.93 -7.61
N GLU A 182 -26.52 1.79 -8.66
CA GLU A 182 -26.03 1.55 -10.03
C GLU A 182 -25.13 2.69 -10.52
N LEU A 183 -25.54 3.94 -10.24
CA LEU A 183 -24.75 5.12 -10.60
C LEU A 183 -23.47 5.22 -9.77
N LYS A 184 -23.53 4.89 -8.48
CA LYS A 184 -22.34 4.79 -7.62
C LYS A 184 -21.36 3.76 -8.16
N ASN A 185 -21.84 2.57 -8.52
CA ASN A 185 -21.02 1.50 -9.07
C ASN A 185 -20.35 1.92 -10.38
N LEU A 186 -21.06 2.62 -11.25
CA LEU A 186 -20.48 3.15 -12.50
C LEU A 186 -19.36 4.17 -12.22
N CYS A 187 -19.56 5.08 -11.27
CA CYS A 187 -18.55 6.06 -10.86
C CYS A 187 -17.31 5.38 -10.25
N ILE A 188 -17.53 4.38 -9.39
CA ILE A 188 -16.43 3.60 -8.77
C ILE A 188 -15.64 2.85 -9.83
N GLN A 189 -16.30 2.18 -10.77
CA GLN A 189 -15.65 1.47 -11.87
C GLN A 189 -14.84 2.41 -12.78
N ALA A 190 -15.39 3.59 -13.09
CA ALA A 190 -14.67 4.60 -13.87
C ALA A 190 -13.44 5.12 -13.11
N GLY A 191 -13.58 5.37 -11.80
CA GLY A 191 -12.48 5.76 -10.93
C GLY A 191 -11.40 4.69 -10.81
N ALA A 192 -11.77 3.43 -10.66
CA ALA A 192 -10.86 2.29 -10.62
C ALA A 192 -10.05 2.16 -11.92
N LYS A 193 -10.73 2.19 -13.07
CA LYS A 193 -10.07 2.16 -14.40
C LYS A 193 -9.12 3.35 -14.61
N TYR A 194 -9.45 4.50 -14.05
CA TYR A 194 -8.55 5.66 -14.11
C TYR A 194 -7.33 5.46 -13.21
N SER A 195 -7.51 4.96 -11.99
CA SER A 195 -6.44 4.66 -11.04
C SER A 195 -5.49 3.59 -11.58
N GLU A 196 -6.03 2.52 -12.17
CA GLU A 196 -5.23 1.46 -12.80
C GLU A 196 -4.22 1.98 -13.83
N LYS A 197 -4.56 3.03 -14.59
CA LYS A 197 -3.65 3.64 -15.58
C LYS A 197 -2.48 4.39 -14.96
N ASN A 198 -2.58 4.74 -13.70
CA ASN A 198 -1.58 5.52 -12.99
C ASN A 198 -0.67 4.66 -12.10
N THR A 199 -0.94 3.36 -11.98
CA THR A 199 -0.18 2.42 -11.15
C THR A 199 0.36 1.28 -12.01
N THR A 200 1.64 0.97 -11.85
CA THR A 200 2.30 -0.17 -12.54
C THR A 200 2.06 -1.47 -11.78
N ALA A 201 2.25 -1.46 -10.49
CA ALA A 201 2.08 -2.61 -9.59
C ALA A 201 1.82 -2.16 -8.15
N ILE A 202 1.32 -3.08 -7.33
CA ILE A 202 1.13 -2.87 -5.90
C ILE A 202 2.25 -3.61 -5.16
N PHE A 203 2.91 -2.93 -4.22
CA PHE A 203 3.91 -3.50 -3.33
C PHE A 203 3.46 -3.36 -1.89
N SER A 204 3.07 -4.46 -1.25
CA SER A 204 2.63 -4.50 0.14
C SER A 204 3.66 -5.21 1.03
N ASN A 205 4.05 -4.58 2.14
CA ASN A 205 4.87 -5.17 3.17
C ASN A 205 4.03 -5.34 4.44
N MET A 206 3.64 -6.56 4.74
CA MET A 206 2.80 -6.88 5.90
C MET A 206 3.57 -6.89 7.24
N SER A 207 4.88 -6.69 7.20
CA SER A 207 5.74 -6.80 8.39
C SER A 207 5.72 -8.21 9.02
N ALA A 208 6.26 -8.34 10.23
CA ALA A 208 6.25 -9.62 10.95
C ALA A 208 4.83 -9.90 11.50
N VAL A 209 4.33 -11.09 11.23
CA VAL A 209 3.09 -11.56 11.85
C VAL A 209 3.39 -11.85 13.34
N LYS A 210 2.72 -11.12 14.21
CA LYS A 210 2.81 -11.37 15.67
C LYS A 210 1.71 -12.33 16.08
N MET A 211 2.09 -13.36 16.83
CA MET A 211 1.15 -14.30 17.42
C MET A 211 1.54 -14.57 18.88
N HIS A 212 0.60 -15.06 19.66
CA HIS A 212 0.88 -15.49 21.04
C HIS A 212 1.82 -16.70 21.05
N ALA A 213 2.72 -16.77 22.03
CA ALA A 213 3.76 -17.79 22.10
C ALA A 213 3.20 -19.24 22.13
N SER A 214 2.00 -19.43 22.67
CA SER A 214 1.33 -20.75 22.72
C SER A 214 0.98 -21.31 21.34
N TYR A 215 0.84 -20.48 20.32
CA TYR A 215 0.51 -20.92 18.95
C TYR A 215 1.74 -21.18 18.07
N VAL A 216 2.90 -20.60 18.42
CA VAL A 216 4.14 -20.74 17.65
C VAL A 216 4.52 -22.18 17.34
N PRO A 217 4.41 -23.16 18.28
CA PRO A 217 4.78 -24.55 18.01
C PRO A 217 3.89 -25.26 16.97
N TYR A 218 2.71 -24.71 16.69
CA TYR A 218 1.71 -25.33 15.80
C TYR A 218 1.65 -24.69 14.41
N ILE A 219 2.39 -23.60 14.18
CA ILE A 219 2.33 -22.83 12.94
C ILE A 219 3.74 -22.69 12.37
N GLU A 220 3.98 -23.39 11.28
CA GLU A 220 5.29 -23.35 10.58
C GLU A 220 5.40 -22.17 9.62
N ARG A 221 4.30 -21.81 8.94
CA ARG A 221 4.29 -20.80 7.88
C ARG A 221 2.94 -20.12 7.71
N PHE A 222 2.95 -18.84 7.36
CA PHE A 222 1.79 -18.11 6.84
C PHE A 222 1.94 -17.89 5.33
N GLY A 223 0.89 -18.15 4.56
CA GLY A 223 0.77 -17.74 3.16
C GLY A 223 -0.32 -16.65 3.06
N VAL A 224 -0.07 -15.65 2.22
CA VAL A 224 -1.05 -14.60 1.89
C VAL A 224 -1.16 -14.53 0.38
N TYR A 225 -2.38 -14.73 -0.15
CA TYR A 225 -2.66 -14.80 -1.57
C TYR A 225 -3.74 -13.80 -1.97
#